data_093197ff4823a331dfb68468971f4a24
#
_entry.id   093197ff4823a331dfb68468971f4a24
#
_cell.length_a   1.000
_cell.length_b   1.000
_cell.length_c   1.000
_cell.angle_alpha   90.00
_cell.angle_beta   90.00
_cell.angle_gamma   90.00
#
_symmetry.space_group_name_H-M   'P 1'
#
loop_
_entity.id
_entity.type
_entity.pdbx_description
1 polymer ?
#
loop_
_entity_poly.entity_id
_entity_poly.type
_entity_poly.pdbx_seq_one_letter_code
_entity_poly.pdbx_strand_id
1 'polypeptide(L)'
;MIHKNYLKNKKTQVIGLTGGQGSGKSTISNILKILLKESFSLETVIFSIDDFYKTLKERKQMSKNVSPLFLTRGVPGTHDTKILLSTIKGLKKTKFKKILIPKFDKGFDDRVSKDKWLRVNKKPNIVIFEGWCVGVEPQKKKDLLVPVNALEKHEDKKKIWRNRVNKELTKNYKKIFKLLDKIIFLRVPSFKYVFKWRLLQEKKLRIMSKGKKTMSDNQIKNFIMFYERLTKHMLKNLTQKADSVIKIDKEHRLKSIKFN
;
A
#
# COMPACT_ATOMS: atom_id res chain seq x y z
N MET A 1 9.24 -10.90 -16.71
CA MET A 1 8.74 -11.61 -15.49
C MET A 1 7.22 -11.84 -15.53
N ILE A 2 6.37 -10.80 -15.45
CA ILE A 2 4.91 -10.92 -15.39
C ILE A 2 4.34 -11.73 -16.55
N HIS A 3 4.64 -11.34 -17.80
CA HIS A 3 4.18 -12.03 -19.02
C HIS A 3 4.62 -13.50 -19.05
N LYS A 4 5.90 -13.79 -18.81
CA LYS A 4 6.40 -15.18 -18.74
C LYS A 4 5.65 -16.05 -17.71
N ASN A 5 5.34 -15.46 -16.55
CA ASN A 5 4.59 -16.16 -15.51
C ASN A 5 3.12 -16.37 -15.90
N TYR A 6 2.50 -15.39 -16.58
CA TYR A 6 1.14 -15.52 -17.10
C TYR A 6 1.02 -16.63 -18.16
N LEU A 7 1.99 -16.71 -19.09
CA LEU A 7 1.97 -17.73 -20.14
C LEU A 7 2.01 -19.16 -19.57
N LYS A 8 2.73 -19.38 -18.47
CA LYS A 8 2.82 -20.68 -17.81
C LYS A 8 1.48 -21.16 -17.24
N ASN A 9 0.70 -20.23 -16.68
CA ASN A 9 -0.48 -20.58 -15.88
C ASN A 9 -1.81 -20.21 -16.56
N LYS A 10 -1.82 -19.23 -17.45
CA LYS A 10 -3.00 -18.63 -18.14
C LYS A 10 -4.17 -18.30 -17.18
N LYS A 11 -3.84 -18.03 -15.90
CA LYS A 11 -4.77 -17.62 -14.83
C LYS A 11 -4.52 -16.19 -14.43
N THR A 12 -5.55 -15.49 -13.97
CA THR A 12 -5.40 -14.14 -13.41
C THR A 12 -4.29 -14.12 -12.37
N GLN A 13 -3.29 -13.25 -12.57
CA GLN A 13 -2.19 -13.06 -11.64
C GLN A 13 -2.34 -11.78 -10.86
N VAL A 14 -1.99 -11.82 -9.59
CA VAL A 14 -1.99 -10.66 -8.69
C VAL A 14 -0.55 -10.27 -8.39
N ILE A 15 -0.16 -9.12 -8.92
CA ILE A 15 1.17 -8.55 -8.74
C ILE A 15 1.10 -7.50 -7.63
N GLY A 16 1.78 -7.76 -6.52
CA GLY A 16 1.96 -6.78 -5.45
C GLY A 16 3.00 -5.75 -5.86
N LEU A 17 2.62 -4.48 -5.96
CA LEU A 17 3.56 -3.38 -6.19
C LEU A 17 3.68 -2.55 -4.92
N THR A 18 4.84 -2.57 -4.30
CA THR A 18 5.05 -1.96 -2.98
C THR A 18 6.25 -1.01 -2.95
N GLY A 19 6.25 -0.09 -1.98
CA GLY A 19 7.33 0.89 -1.80
C GLY A 19 6.90 2.06 -0.94
N GLY A 20 7.86 2.81 -0.41
CA GLY A 20 7.60 3.96 0.45
C GLY A 20 6.65 4.98 -0.19
N GLN A 21 6.10 5.86 0.62
CA GLN A 21 5.28 6.96 0.12
C GLN A 21 6.11 7.87 -0.80
N GLY A 22 5.50 8.35 -1.88
CA GLY A 22 6.19 9.17 -2.87
C GLY A 22 7.16 8.41 -3.79
N SER A 23 7.28 7.08 -3.70
CA SER A 23 8.23 6.29 -4.53
C SER A 23 7.80 6.09 -5.99
N GLY A 24 6.66 6.62 -6.42
CA GLY A 24 6.21 6.50 -7.82
C GLY A 24 5.41 5.23 -8.13
N LYS A 25 4.87 4.53 -7.12
CA LYS A 25 4.06 3.29 -7.33
C LYS A 25 2.98 3.43 -8.39
N SER A 26 2.13 4.43 -8.27
CA SER A 26 1.00 4.63 -9.20
C SER A 26 1.48 4.94 -10.62
N THR A 27 2.59 5.67 -10.77
CA THR A 27 3.23 5.91 -12.08
C THR A 27 3.70 4.60 -12.70
N ILE A 28 4.43 3.79 -11.95
CA ILE A 28 4.92 2.48 -12.41
C ILE A 28 3.75 1.53 -12.69
N SER A 29 2.69 1.53 -11.87
CA SER A 29 1.48 0.72 -12.13
C SER A 29 0.86 1.06 -13.49
N ASN A 30 0.72 2.35 -13.79
CA ASN A 30 0.14 2.80 -15.05
C ASN A 30 1.04 2.48 -16.25
N ILE A 31 2.36 2.68 -16.13
CA ILE A 31 3.32 2.28 -17.17
C ILE A 31 3.23 0.77 -17.43
N LEU A 32 3.24 -0.04 -16.38
CA LEU A 32 3.10 -1.50 -16.52
C LEU A 32 1.77 -1.90 -17.17
N LYS A 33 0.67 -1.24 -16.83
CA LYS A 33 -0.64 -1.50 -17.47
C LYS A 33 -0.58 -1.24 -18.98
N ILE A 34 -0.01 -0.10 -19.39
CA ILE A 34 0.14 0.26 -20.82
C ILE A 34 1.02 -0.78 -21.52
N LEU A 35 2.20 -1.07 -20.99
CA LEU A 35 3.13 -2.05 -21.57
C LEU A 35 2.50 -3.45 -21.68
N LEU A 36 1.79 -3.90 -20.65
CA LEU A 36 1.12 -5.20 -20.68
C LEU A 36 0.00 -5.27 -21.72
N LYS A 37 -0.71 -4.18 -21.93
CA LYS A 37 -1.75 -4.06 -22.95
C LYS A 37 -1.16 -4.04 -24.35
N GLU A 38 -0.26 -3.08 -24.62
CA GLU A 38 0.26 -2.82 -25.98
C GLU A 38 1.19 -3.91 -26.48
N SER A 39 2.10 -4.42 -25.61
CA SER A 39 3.09 -5.42 -26.04
C SER A 39 2.60 -6.87 -25.93
N PHE A 40 1.56 -7.14 -25.11
CA PHE A 40 1.18 -8.52 -24.80
C PHE A 40 -0.35 -8.76 -24.79
N SER A 41 -1.15 -7.76 -25.15
CA SER A 41 -2.62 -7.82 -25.15
C SER A 41 -3.23 -8.31 -23.82
N LEU A 42 -2.57 -8.01 -22.69
CA LEU A 42 -3.01 -8.43 -21.36
C LEU A 42 -3.86 -7.35 -20.69
N GLU A 43 -5.12 -7.68 -20.42
CA GLU A 43 -6.03 -6.81 -19.67
C GLU A 43 -5.60 -6.70 -18.22
N THR A 44 -5.37 -5.47 -17.77
CA THR A 44 -4.81 -5.18 -16.46
C THR A 44 -5.73 -4.28 -15.64
N VAL A 45 -6.05 -4.72 -14.42
CA VAL A 45 -6.77 -3.93 -13.41
C VAL A 45 -5.78 -3.45 -12.35
N ILE A 46 -5.85 -2.18 -11.99
CA ILE A 46 -5.04 -1.56 -10.92
C ILE A 46 -5.96 -1.11 -9.81
N PHE A 47 -5.60 -1.40 -8.55
CA PHE A 47 -6.23 -0.80 -7.38
C PHE A 47 -5.22 -0.68 -6.23
N SER A 48 -5.48 0.25 -5.32
CA SER A 48 -4.63 0.54 -4.18
C SER A 48 -5.18 -0.08 -2.89
N ILE A 49 -4.30 -0.47 -1.98
CA ILE A 49 -4.68 -0.82 -0.61
C ILE A 49 -5.39 0.36 0.08
N ASP A 50 -5.03 1.60 -0.29
CA ASP A 50 -5.63 2.82 0.22
C ASP A 50 -7.12 2.94 -0.12
N ASP A 51 -7.58 2.32 -1.21
CA ASP A 51 -8.99 2.30 -1.59
C ASP A 51 -9.86 1.49 -0.60
N PHE A 52 -9.23 0.68 0.24
CA PHE A 52 -9.90 -0.20 1.21
C PHE A 52 -9.82 0.30 2.66
N TYR A 53 -9.48 1.57 2.89
CA TYR A 53 -9.54 2.08 4.25
C TYR A 53 -10.93 1.89 4.87
N LYS A 54 -10.94 1.60 6.16
CA LYS A 54 -12.14 1.62 6.99
C LYS A 54 -12.75 3.02 6.97
N THR A 55 -14.06 3.09 7.09
CA THR A 55 -14.79 4.36 7.22
C THR A 55 -14.29 5.16 8.42
N LEU A 56 -14.52 6.47 8.39
CA LEU A 56 -14.17 7.34 9.53
C LEU A 56 -14.86 6.89 10.81
N LYS A 57 -16.12 6.42 10.73
CA LYS A 57 -16.89 5.87 11.86
C LYS A 57 -16.18 4.66 12.47
N GLU A 58 -15.74 3.69 11.65
CA GLU A 58 -15.01 2.50 12.11
C GLU A 58 -13.66 2.87 12.73
N ARG A 59 -12.93 3.83 12.14
CA ARG A 59 -11.66 4.29 12.71
C ARG A 59 -11.84 5.05 14.02
N LYS A 60 -12.88 5.87 14.17
CA LYS A 60 -13.26 6.49 15.45
C LYS A 60 -13.54 5.44 16.53
N GLN A 61 -14.23 4.35 16.19
CA GLN A 61 -14.48 3.26 17.13
C GLN A 61 -13.17 2.54 17.51
N MET A 62 -12.28 2.26 16.55
CA MET A 62 -10.96 1.68 16.82
C MET A 62 -10.10 2.59 17.70
N SER A 63 -10.17 3.89 17.45
CA SER A 63 -9.47 4.91 18.24
C SER A 63 -9.88 4.87 19.72
N LYS A 64 -11.18 4.73 20.00
CA LYS A 64 -11.72 4.61 21.38
C LYS A 64 -11.36 3.27 22.03
N ASN A 65 -11.52 2.17 21.29
CA ASN A 65 -11.47 0.82 21.88
C ASN A 65 -10.06 0.21 21.92
N VAL A 66 -9.10 0.72 21.12
CA VAL A 66 -7.76 0.12 20.99
C VAL A 66 -6.66 1.13 21.28
N SER A 67 -6.56 2.18 20.47
CA SER A 67 -5.55 3.25 20.61
C SER A 67 -5.95 4.46 19.79
N PRO A 68 -5.80 5.70 20.33
CA PRO A 68 -6.08 6.94 19.61
C PRO A 68 -5.38 7.04 18.26
N LEU A 69 -4.24 6.40 18.11
CA LEU A 69 -3.45 6.38 16.87
C LEU A 69 -4.17 5.70 15.69
N PHE A 70 -5.21 4.87 15.92
CA PHE A 70 -6.01 4.28 14.86
C PHE A 70 -7.06 5.22 14.24
N LEU A 71 -7.20 6.44 14.74
CA LEU A 71 -7.95 7.47 14.05
C LEU A 71 -7.30 7.82 12.71
N THR A 72 -5.95 7.90 12.69
CA THR A 72 -5.18 8.16 11.48
C THR A 72 -5.17 6.92 10.61
N ARG A 73 -5.62 7.07 9.34
CA ARG A 73 -5.53 6.01 8.33
C ARG A 73 -4.10 5.77 7.89
N GLY A 74 -3.81 4.56 7.41
CA GLY A 74 -2.52 4.25 6.77
C GLY A 74 -1.99 2.87 7.13
N VAL A 75 -1.83 2.59 8.41
CA VAL A 75 -1.17 1.37 8.89
C VAL A 75 -2.07 0.13 8.81
N PRO A 76 -1.46 -1.07 8.79
CA PRO A 76 -2.21 -2.32 8.93
C PRO A 76 -3.15 -2.30 10.13
N GLY A 77 -4.41 -2.69 9.88
CA GLY A 77 -5.52 -2.59 10.83
C GLY A 77 -6.53 -1.49 10.45
N THR A 78 -6.11 -0.46 9.71
CA THR A 78 -7.00 0.61 9.23
C THR A 78 -7.67 0.30 7.88
N HIS A 79 -7.43 -0.85 7.28
CA HIS A 79 -8.07 -1.30 6.04
C HIS A 79 -9.15 -2.34 6.31
N ASP A 80 -10.18 -2.36 5.48
CA ASP A 80 -11.19 -3.41 5.44
C ASP A 80 -10.64 -4.65 4.74
N THR A 81 -9.97 -5.47 5.51
CA THR A 81 -9.32 -6.69 5.02
C THR A 81 -10.30 -7.76 4.56
N LYS A 82 -11.57 -7.70 4.99
CA LYS A 82 -12.62 -8.63 4.53
C LYS A 82 -12.99 -8.32 3.08
N ILE A 83 -13.32 -7.06 2.78
CA ILE A 83 -13.63 -6.62 1.41
C ILE A 83 -12.41 -6.82 0.52
N LEU A 84 -11.21 -6.45 0.96
CA LEU A 84 -9.98 -6.61 0.18
C LEU A 84 -9.72 -8.08 -0.19
N LEU A 85 -9.82 -8.99 0.78
CA LEU A 85 -9.64 -10.43 0.56
C LEU A 85 -10.67 -10.99 -0.42
N SER A 86 -11.96 -10.61 -0.27
CA SER A 86 -13.03 -11.06 -1.16
C SER A 86 -12.86 -10.52 -2.59
N THR A 87 -12.40 -9.27 -2.72
CA THR A 87 -12.10 -8.64 -4.02
C THR A 87 -11.01 -9.41 -4.76
N ILE A 88 -9.87 -9.66 -4.12
CA ILE A 88 -8.75 -10.38 -4.76
C ILE A 88 -9.17 -11.82 -5.12
N LYS A 89 -9.85 -12.52 -4.21
CA LYS A 89 -10.37 -13.85 -4.50
C LYS A 89 -11.35 -13.86 -5.67
N GLY A 90 -12.23 -12.87 -5.73
CA GLY A 90 -13.20 -12.72 -6.83
C GLY A 90 -12.51 -12.49 -8.18
N LEU A 91 -11.49 -11.62 -8.24
CA LEU A 91 -10.71 -11.36 -9.44
C LEU A 91 -9.96 -12.60 -9.96
N LYS A 92 -9.57 -13.51 -9.08
CA LYS A 92 -8.90 -14.80 -9.43
C LYS A 92 -9.85 -15.93 -9.80
N LYS A 93 -11.17 -15.80 -9.61
CA LYS A 93 -12.13 -16.89 -9.89
C LYS A 93 -12.16 -17.26 -11.37
N THR A 94 -12.28 -18.55 -11.66
CA THR A 94 -12.42 -19.08 -13.03
C THR A 94 -13.74 -18.61 -13.64
N LYS A 95 -14.85 -18.83 -12.94
CA LYS A 95 -16.18 -18.27 -13.29
C LYS A 95 -16.24 -16.85 -12.75
N PHE A 96 -15.83 -15.90 -13.58
CA PHE A 96 -15.79 -14.49 -13.22
C PHE A 96 -17.19 -13.88 -13.17
N LYS A 97 -17.43 -13.09 -12.14
CA LYS A 97 -18.60 -12.21 -12.02
C LYS A 97 -18.13 -10.77 -11.88
N LYS A 98 -18.94 -9.83 -12.32
CA LYS A 98 -18.70 -8.38 -12.09
C LYS A 98 -18.28 -8.10 -10.65
N ILE A 99 -17.23 -7.33 -10.48
CA ILE A 99 -16.68 -6.93 -9.17
C ILE A 99 -16.69 -5.43 -9.05
N LEU A 100 -17.09 -4.95 -7.87
CA LEU A 100 -16.98 -3.55 -7.48
C LEU A 100 -15.80 -3.43 -6.50
N ILE A 101 -14.83 -2.59 -6.84
CA ILE A 101 -13.67 -2.30 -6.02
C ILE A 101 -13.91 -0.96 -5.31
N PRO A 102 -13.81 -0.91 -3.98
CA PRO A 102 -14.00 0.33 -3.23
C PRO A 102 -13.14 1.49 -3.75
N LYS A 103 -13.58 2.69 -3.46
CA LYS A 103 -12.81 3.92 -3.61
C LYS A 103 -12.85 4.71 -2.31
N PHE A 104 -11.71 5.30 -1.97
CA PHE A 104 -11.57 6.13 -0.78
C PHE A 104 -11.22 7.57 -1.18
N ASP A 105 -11.97 8.53 -0.67
CA ASP A 105 -11.69 9.94 -0.85
C ASP A 105 -10.83 10.46 0.31
N LYS A 106 -9.60 10.83 -0.01
CA LYS A 106 -8.63 11.33 0.99
C LYS A 106 -8.99 12.74 1.48
N GLY A 107 -9.74 13.50 0.70
CA GLY A 107 -10.19 14.85 1.05
C GLY A 107 -11.30 14.81 2.11
N PHE A 108 -12.30 13.94 1.92
CA PHE A 108 -13.38 13.70 2.90
C PHE A 108 -12.96 12.74 4.02
N ASP A 109 -11.81 12.10 3.87
CA ASP A 109 -11.28 11.09 4.81
C ASP A 109 -12.23 9.92 5.04
N ASP A 110 -13.00 9.53 4.01
CA ASP A 110 -13.95 8.41 4.09
C ASP A 110 -14.08 7.68 2.75
N ARG A 111 -14.76 6.52 2.80
CA ARG A 111 -15.08 5.71 1.63
C ARG A 111 -16.20 6.38 0.84
N VAL A 112 -16.06 6.49 -0.48
CA VAL A 112 -17.13 7.01 -1.34
C VAL A 112 -18.28 6.01 -1.45
N SER A 113 -19.46 6.48 -1.89
CA SER A 113 -20.65 5.67 -2.17
C SER A 113 -20.37 4.60 -3.23
N LYS A 114 -21.10 3.47 -3.17
CA LYS A 114 -20.83 2.29 -4.01
C LYS A 114 -21.00 2.52 -5.51
N ASP A 115 -21.80 3.47 -5.94
CA ASP A 115 -21.97 3.89 -7.34
C ASP A 115 -20.67 4.42 -7.96
N LYS A 116 -19.79 5.02 -7.14
CA LYS A 116 -18.46 5.53 -7.51
C LYS A 116 -17.34 4.52 -7.42
N TRP A 117 -17.63 3.28 -7.05
CA TRP A 117 -16.63 2.22 -6.98
C TRP A 117 -16.19 1.80 -8.39
N LEU A 118 -14.93 1.38 -8.51
CA LEU A 118 -14.39 0.88 -9.77
C LEU A 118 -15.12 -0.41 -10.17
N ARG A 119 -15.72 -0.39 -11.37
CA ARG A 119 -16.44 -1.55 -11.92
C ARG A 119 -15.51 -2.38 -12.79
N VAL A 120 -15.33 -3.63 -12.46
CA VAL A 120 -14.59 -4.61 -13.27
C VAL A 120 -15.60 -5.56 -13.87
N ASN A 121 -15.88 -5.39 -15.17
CA ASN A 121 -16.92 -6.16 -15.88
C ASN A 121 -16.35 -7.38 -16.60
N LYS A 122 -15.06 -7.39 -16.94
CA LYS A 122 -14.36 -8.50 -17.60
C LYS A 122 -13.25 -9.05 -16.72
N LYS A 123 -13.00 -10.36 -16.79
CA LYS A 123 -11.93 -11.01 -16.06
C LYS A 123 -10.58 -10.45 -16.49
N PRO A 124 -9.77 -9.87 -15.59
CA PRO A 124 -8.44 -9.40 -15.93
C PRO A 124 -7.44 -10.56 -16.07
N ASN A 125 -6.45 -10.39 -16.94
CA ASN A 125 -5.28 -11.26 -16.99
C ASN A 125 -4.34 -10.96 -15.83
N ILE A 126 -4.14 -9.66 -15.55
CA ILE A 126 -3.23 -9.15 -14.51
C ILE A 126 -3.99 -8.21 -13.57
N VAL A 127 -3.71 -8.35 -12.31
CA VAL A 127 -4.13 -7.42 -11.25
C VAL A 127 -2.88 -6.81 -10.66
N ILE A 128 -2.74 -5.49 -10.71
CA ILE A 128 -1.71 -4.77 -9.98
C ILE A 128 -2.34 -4.25 -8.69
N PHE A 129 -1.99 -4.89 -7.58
CA PHE A 129 -2.38 -4.50 -6.24
C PHE A 129 -1.27 -3.66 -5.64
N GLU A 130 -1.43 -2.33 -5.64
CA GLU A 130 -0.41 -1.43 -5.15
C GLU A 130 -0.65 -1.00 -3.70
N GLY A 131 0.43 -0.67 -3.01
CA GLY A 131 0.36 -0.04 -1.71
C GLY A 131 1.70 0.07 -1.01
N TRP A 132 1.74 0.94 0.00
CA TRP A 132 3.00 1.21 0.70
C TRP A 132 3.49 0.04 1.58
N CYS A 133 2.59 -0.84 2.00
CA CYS A 133 2.90 -1.99 2.86
C CYS A 133 2.47 -3.34 2.26
N VAL A 134 2.21 -3.40 0.95
CA VAL A 134 1.83 -4.64 0.28
C VAL A 134 2.99 -5.63 0.32
N GLY A 135 2.72 -6.86 0.79
CA GLY A 135 3.73 -7.91 0.94
C GLY A 135 4.62 -7.79 2.17
N VAL A 136 4.39 -6.81 3.05
CA VAL A 136 5.18 -6.68 4.28
C VAL A 136 4.88 -7.82 5.24
N GLU A 137 5.94 -8.40 5.81
CA GLU A 137 5.82 -9.42 6.86
C GLU A 137 5.77 -8.80 8.25
N PRO A 138 5.18 -9.53 9.24
CA PRO A 138 5.23 -9.09 10.62
C PRO A 138 6.66 -9.08 11.16
N GLN A 139 6.92 -8.18 12.09
CA GLN A 139 8.19 -8.09 12.80
C GLN A 139 8.27 -9.13 13.94
N LYS A 140 9.47 -9.49 14.35
CA LYS A 140 9.71 -10.30 15.57
C LYS A 140 9.30 -9.50 16.80
N LYS A 141 8.82 -10.16 17.85
CA LYS A 141 8.39 -9.48 19.10
C LYS A 141 9.46 -8.57 19.68
N LYS A 142 10.73 -8.98 19.65
CA LYS A 142 11.87 -8.19 20.13
C LYS A 142 12.02 -6.85 19.40
N ASP A 143 11.69 -6.78 18.11
CA ASP A 143 11.80 -5.55 17.30
C ASP A 143 10.72 -4.51 17.67
N LEU A 144 9.67 -4.94 18.38
CA LEU A 144 8.60 -4.06 18.85
C LEU A 144 8.87 -3.45 20.23
N LEU A 145 9.92 -3.87 20.92
CA LEU A 145 10.23 -3.39 22.27
C LEU A 145 10.66 -1.92 22.27
N VAL A 146 11.52 -1.56 21.31
CA VAL A 146 12.11 -0.22 21.22
C VAL A 146 11.30 0.65 20.27
N PRO A 147 10.91 1.89 20.66
CA PRO A 147 10.26 2.84 19.78
C PRO A 147 11.23 3.31 18.68
N VAL A 148 10.73 3.51 17.47
CA VAL A 148 11.55 3.96 16.32
C VAL A 148 11.52 5.46 16.08
N ASN A 149 10.59 6.18 16.74
CA ASN A 149 10.42 7.62 16.61
C ASN A 149 9.68 8.22 17.81
N ALA A 150 9.49 9.54 17.77
CA ALA A 150 8.83 10.29 18.85
C ALA A 150 7.36 9.88 19.06
N LEU A 151 6.62 9.61 17.98
CA LEU A 151 5.23 9.15 18.08
C LEU A 151 5.13 7.85 18.91
N GLU A 152 5.93 6.85 18.62
CA GLU A 152 5.92 5.61 19.39
C GLU A 152 6.44 5.79 20.81
N LYS A 153 7.42 6.71 21.01
CA LYS A 153 7.99 7.00 22.33
C LYS A 153 6.98 7.69 23.24
N HIS A 154 6.20 8.63 22.73
CA HIS A 154 5.33 9.46 23.55
C HIS A 154 3.87 9.01 23.56
N GLU A 155 3.33 8.56 22.42
CA GLU A 155 1.92 8.23 22.27
C GLU A 155 1.60 6.72 22.29
N ASP A 156 2.64 5.85 22.11
CA ASP A 156 2.49 4.40 22.20
C ASP A 156 3.43 3.77 23.24
N LYS A 157 3.58 4.40 24.41
CA LYS A 157 4.44 3.93 25.51
C LYS A 157 4.13 2.48 25.90
N LYS A 158 2.85 2.13 25.97
CA LYS A 158 2.36 0.77 26.31
C LYS A 158 2.47 -0.22 25.12
N LYS A 159 2.97 0.19 23.97
CA LYS A 159 3.16 -0.64 22.76
C LYS A 159 1.87 -1.24 22.19
N ILE A 160 0.70 -0.73 22.57
CA ILE A 160 -0.62 -1.27 22.18
C ILE A 160 -0.80 -1.12 20.68
N TRP A 161 -0.53 0.07 20.14
CA TRP A 161 -0.73 0.38 18.72
C TRP A 161 0.20 -0.46 17.82
N ARG A 162 1.53 -0.40 18.03
CA ARG A 162 2.48 -1.14 17.18
C ARG A 162 2.34 -2.66 17.29
N ASN A 163 1.97 -3.19 18.47
CA ASN A 163 1.66 -4.61 18.62
C ASN A 163 0.38 -4.98 17.87
N ARG A 164 -0.65 -4.14 17.90
CA ARG A 164 -1.89 -4.38 17.13
C ARG A 164 -1.62 -4.33 15.63
N VAL A 165 -0.86 -3.36 15.12
CA VAL A 165 -0.43 -3.30 13.71
C VAL A 165 0.27 -4.60 13.32
N ASN A 166 1.21 -5.08 14.12
CA ASN A 166 1.94 -6.33 13.86
C ASN A 166 1.03 -7.57 13.91
N LYS A 167 0.07 -7.61 14.84
CA LYS A 167 -0.93 -8.68 14.92
C LYS A 167 -1.82 -8.74 13.67
N GLU A 168 -2.21 -7.59 13.13
CA GLU A 168 -2.97 -7.53 11.87
C GLU A 168 -2.16 -8.12 10.70
N LEU A 169 -0.88 -7.79 10.60
CA LEU A 169 0.02 -8.38 9.60
C LEU A 169 0.09 -9.90 9.73
N THR A 170 0.19 -10.41 10.96
CA THR A 170 0.27 -11.86 11.23
C THR A 170 -1.01 -12.61 10.83
N LYS A 171 -2.19 -11.96 10.98
CA LYS A 171 -3.49 -12.62 10.78
C LYS A 171 -4.10 -12.27 9.43
N ASN A 172 -4.65 -11.07 9.32
CA ASN A 172 -5.52 -10.70 8.20
C ASN A 172 -4.74 -10.41 6.93
N TYR A 173 -3.65 -9.64 7.03
CA TYR A 173 -2.84 -9.30 5.87
C TYR A 173 -2.06 -10.49 5.32
N LYS A 174 -1.62 -11.42 6.18
CA LYS A 174 -0.98 -12.67 5.74
C LYS A 174 -1.87 -13.46 4.78
N LYS A 175 -3.20 -13.52 5.06
CA LYS A 175 -4.16 -14.20 4.17
C LYS A 175 -4.26 -13.53 2.80
N ILE A 176 -4.19 -12.20 2.76
CA ILE A 176 -4.25 -11.40 1.54
C ILE A 176 -2.95 -11.55 0.75
N PHE A 177 -1.81 -11.36 1.41
CA PHE A 177 -0.50 -11.38 0.75
C PHE A 177 -0.09 -12.77 0.25
N LYS A 178 -0.65 -13.84 0.80
CA LYS A 178 -0.54 -15.20 0.22
C LYS A 178 -1.19 -15.36 -1.16
N LEU A 179 -2.06 -14.43 -1.56
CA LEU A 179 -2.69 -14.44 -2.89
C LEU A 179 -1.86 -13.72 -3.96
N LEU A 180 -0.77 -13.06 -3.57
CA LEU A 180 0.15 -12.43 -4.50
C LEU A 180 0.96 -13.51 -5.24
N ASP A 181 0.98 -13.42 -6.55
CA ASP A 181 1.76 -14.33 -7.40
C ASP A 181 3.20 -13.82 -7.58
N LYS A 182 3.40 -12.50 -7.53
CA LYS A 182 4.70 -11.83 -7.61
C LYS A 182 4.68 -10.52 -6.81
N ILE A 183 5.86 -10.11 -6.32
CA ILE A 183 6.05 -8.84 -5.61
C ILE A 183 7.12 -8.01 -6.33
N ILE A 184 6.77 -6.78 -6.67
CA ILE A 184 7.69 -5.76 -7.17
C ILE A 184 7.90 -4.73 -6.06
N PHE A 185 9.13 -4.54 -5.63
CA PHE A 185 9.48 -3.60 -4.57
C PHE A 185 10.22 -2.37 -5.12
N LEU A 186 9.58 -1.20 -5.02
CA LEU A 186 10.23 0.09 -5.29
C LEU A 186 11.05 0.49 -4.06
N ARG A 187 12.33 0.16 -4.10
CA ARG A 187 13.26 0.38 -3.00
C ARG A 187 13.78 1.81 -3.01
N VAL A 188 13.33 2.60 -2.07
CA VAL A 188 13.83 3.96 -1.82
C VAL A 188 15.19 3.91 -1.10
N PRO A 189 16.05 4.95 -1.22
CA PRO A 189 17.38 4.93 -0.61
C PRO A 189 17.36 4.78 0.92
N SER A 190 16.46 5.51 1.58
CA SER A 190 16.22 5.41 3.02
C SER A 190 14.89 6.08 3.40
N PHE A 191 14.44 5.93 4.64
CA PHE A 191 13.24 6.59 5.14
C PHE A 191 13.30 8.13 5.06
N LYS A 192 14.49 8.72 5.18
CA LYS A 192 14.71 10.17 5.01
C LYS A 192 14.19 10.69 3.66
N TYR A 193 14.35 9.89 2.59
CA TYR A 193 13.85 10.27 1.25
C TYR A 193 12.35 10.11 1.11
N VAL A 194 11.74 9.17 1.81
CA VAL A 194 10.27 9.07 1.87
C VAL A 194 9.67 10.35 2.45
N PHE A 195 10.25 10.88 3.53
CA PHE A 195 9.84 12.16 4.10
C PHE A 195 10.05 13.32 3.11
N LYS A 196 11.26 13.43 2.53
CA LYS A 196 11.60 14.49 1.56
C LYS A 196 10.63 14.48 0.35
N TRP A 197 10.34 13.32 -0.20
CA TRP A 197 9.45 13.20 -1.36
C TRP A 197 7.99 13.45 -0.99
N ARG A 198 7.56 13.03 0.18
CA ARG A 198 6.21 13.35 0.66
C ARG A 198 6.02 14.86 0.88
N LEU A 199 7.04 15.51 1.42
CA LEU A 199 7.05 16.97 1.58
C LEU A 199 6.96 17.70 0.22
N LEU A 200 7.77 17.23 -0.76
CA LEU A 200 7.73 17.78 -2.13
C LEU A 200 6.37 17.58 -2.79
N GLN A 201 5.76 16.40 -2.62
CA GLN A 201 4.42 16.11 -3.12
C GLN A 201 3.37 17.05 -2.53
N GLU A 202 3.44 17.32 -1.23
CA GLU A 202 2.51 18.25 -0.58
C GLU A 202 2.71 19.69 -1.03
N LYS A 203 3.98 20.12 -1.22
CA LYS A 203 4.28 21.46 -1.79
C LYS A 203 3.67 21.62 -3.19
N LYS A 204 3.80 20.62 -4.06
CA LYS A 204 3.16 20.63 -5.38
C LYS A 204 1.63 20.71 -5.27
N LEU A 205 1.02 19.95 -4.35
CA LEU A 205 -0.42 20.00 -4.10
C LEU A 205 -0.87 21.37 -3.62
N ARG A 206 -0.12 22.05 -2.75
CA ARG A 206 -0.43 23.42 -2.30
C ARG A 206 -0.49 24.40 -3.47
N ILE A 207 0.44 24.30 -4.41
CA ILE A 207 0.49 25.18 -5.59
C ILE A 207 -0.72 24.89 -6.51
N MET A 208 -1.06 23.62 -6.73
CA MET A 208 -2.12 23.24 -7.67
C MET A 208 -3.54 23.36 -7.10
N SER A 209 -3.72 23.35 -5.79
CA SER A 209 -5.03 23.15 -5.17
C SER A 209 -5.77 24.42 -4.76
N LYS A 210 -5.29 25.63 -5.13
CA LYS A 210 -5.97 26.93 -4.89
C LYS A 210 -6.87 26.92 -3.62
N GLY A 211 -6.30 26.74 -2.42
CA GLY A 211 -7.04 26.84 -1.15
C GLY A 211 -7.65 25.56 -0.57
N LYS A 212 -7.44 24.38 -1.17
CA LYS A 212 -7.84 23.11 -0.54
C LYS A 212 -6.95 22.81 0.68
N LYS A 213 -7.52 22.18 1.71
CA LYS A 213 -6.79 21.77 2.92
C LYS A 213 -5.58 20.90 2.56
N THR A 214 -4.38 21.45 2.77
CA THR A 214 -3.10 20.76 2.65
C THR A 214 -2.43 20.70 4.01
N MET A 215 -1.55 19.72 4.22
CA MET A 215 -0.82 19.59 5.49
C MET A 215 0.33 20.57 5.58
N SER A 216 0.57 21.17 6.76
CA SER A 216 1.80 21.89 7.05
C SER A 216 3.00 20.93 7.12
N ASP A 217 4.21 21.46 7.07
CA ASP A 217 5.44 20.65 7.13
C ASP A 217 5.54 19.86 8.44
N ASN A 218 5.11 20.45 9.57
CA ASN A 218 5.03 19.76 10.86
C ASN A 218 3.96 18.67 10.88
N GLN A 219 2.81 18.90 10.26
CA GLN A 219 1.77 17.88 10.11
C GLN A 219 2.29 16.72 9.26
N ILE A 220 3.04 16.97 8.18
CA ILE A 220 3.67 15.93 7.36
C ILE A 220 4.70 15.15 8.18
N LYS A 221 5.53 15.83 8.97
CA LYS A 221 6.51 15.20 9.87
C LYS A 221 5.84 14.23 10.84
N ASN A 222 4.75 14.66 11.47
CA ASN A 222 3.98 13.81 12.38
C ASN A 222 3.29 12.67 11.65
N PHE A 223 2.67 12.94 10.50
CA PHE A 223 2.00 11.94 9.69
C PHE A 223 2.95 10.84 9.21
N ILE A 224 4.17 11.18 8.77
CA ILE A 224 5.09 10.19 8.23
C ILE A 224 5.64 9.24 9.31
N MET A 225 5.63 9.62 10.59
CA MET A 225 6.06 8.76 11.69
C MET A 225 5.22 7.48 11.81
N PHE A 226 3.95 7.50 11.40
CA PHE A 226 3.09 6.31 11.36
C PHE A 226 3.61 5.21 10.43
N TYR A 227 4.39 5.58 9.43
CA TYR A 227 4.88 4.68 8.38
C TYR A 227 6.33 4.24 8.59
N GLU A 228 7.05 4.92 9.45
CA GLU A 228 8.50 4.77 9.59
C GLU A 228 8.93 3.36 9.96
N ARG A 229 8.31 2.76 10.98
CA ARG A 229 8.64 1.42 11.46
C ARG A 229 8.58 0.38 10.34
N LEU A 230 7.46 0.29 9.68
CA LEU A 230 7.26 -0.71 8.62
C LEU A 230 8.06 -0.38 7.36
N THR A 231 8.25 0.88 7.02
CA THR A 231 9.13 1.25 5.88
C THR A 231 10.57 0.82 6.14
N LYS A 232 11.12 1.08 7.33
CA LYS A 232 12.46 0.60 7.70
C LYS A 232 12.55 -0.92 7.68
N HIS A 233 11.52 -1.60 8.18
CA HIS A 233 11.43 -3.06 8.15
C HIS A 233 11.42 -3.61 6.72
N MET A 234 10.64 -3.02 5.82
CA MET A 234 10.59 -3.40 4.40
C MET A 234 11.94 -3.20 3.70
N LEU A 235 12.60 -2.07 3.93
CA LEU A 235 13.92 -1.78 3.34
C LEU A 235 14.96 -2.84 3.73
N LYS A 236 14.85 -3.38 4.96
CA LYS A 236 15.75 -4.44 5.45
C LYS A 236 15.41 -5.82 4.88
N ASN A 237 14.11 -6.18 4.83
CA ASN A 237 13.71 -7.57 4.60
C ASN A 237 13.16 -7.84 3.20
N LEU A 238 12.40 -6.89 2.62
CA LEU A 238 11.72 -7.12 1.36
C LEU A 238 12.66 -7.06 0.16
N THR A 239 13.81 -6.39 0.30
CA THR A 239 14.86 -6.32 -0.75
C THR A 239 15.34 -7.71 -1.19
N GLN A 240 15.35 -8.69 -0.30
CA GLN A 240 15.77 -10.06 -0.61
C GLN A 240 14.61 -10.98 -0.99
N LYS A 241 13.37 -10.62 -0.62
CA LYS A 241 12.18 -11.47 -0.75
C LYS A 241 11.29 -11.13 -1.92
N ALA A 242 11.34 -9.88 -2.39
CA ALA A 242 10.56 -9.46 -3.56
C ALA A 242 11.12 -10.12 -4.83
N ASP A 243 10.24 -10.55 -5.73
CA ASP A 243 10.63 -11.15 -7.01
C ASP A 243 11.36 -10.16 -7.92
N SER A 244 11.08 -8.87 -7.76
CA SER A 244 11.81 -7.80 -8.45
C SER A 244 11.99 -6.60 -7.53
N VAL A 245 13.18 -6.03 -7.56
CA VAL A 245 13.54 -4.82 -6.80
C VAL A 245 13.95 -3.73 -7.76
N ILE A 246 13.16 -2.67 -7.80
CA ILE A 246 13.45 -1.45 -8.55
C ILE A 246 14.07 -0.44 -7.58
N LYS A 247 15.35 -0.16 -7.73
CA LYS A 247 16.04 0.84 -6.91
C LYS A 247 15.78 2.23 -7.46
N ILE A 248 15.33 3.13 -6.58
CA ILE A 248 15.16 4.55 -6.85
C ILE A 248 16.33 5.30 -6.23
N ASP A 249 16.95 6.25 -6.96
CA ASP A 249 18.03 7.07 -6.45
C ASP A 249 17.54 8.25 -5.59
N LYS A 250 18.48 9.07 -5.14
CA LYS A 250 18.21 10.25 -4.28
C LYS A 250 17.44 11.35 -5.03
N GLU A 251 17.61 11.41 -6.33
CA GLU A 251 16.98 12.35 -7.27
C GLU A 251 15.61 11.83 -7.77
N HIS A 252 15.11 10.73 -7.21
CA HIS A 252 13.83 10.11 -7.55
C HIS A 252 13.80 9.51 -8.97
N ARG A 253 14.96 9.08 -9.48
CA ARG A 253 15.10 8.41 -10.78
C ARG A 253 15.29 6.91 -10.60
N LEU A 254 14.94 6.15 -11.61
CA LEU A 254 15.21 4.71 -11.65
C LEU A 254 16.72 4.48 -11.77
N LYS A 255 17.31 3.77 -10.80
CA LYS A 255 18.74 3.47 -10.76
C LYS A 255 19.04 2.09 -11.33
N SER A 256 18.30 1.08 -10.94
CA SER A 256 18.51 -0.30 -11.39
C SER A 256 17.29 -1.17 -11.12
N ILE A 257 17.17 -2.26 -11.86
CA ILE A 257 16.19 -3.32 -11.66
C ILE A 257 16.94 -4.62 -11.40
N LYS A 258 16.59 -5.31 -10.33
CA LYS A 258 17.10 -6.65 -10.00
C LYS A 258 15.93 -7.62 -9.94
N PHE A 259 16.08 -8.79 -10.53
CA PHE A 259 15.20 -9.95 -10.39
C PHE A 259 15.85 -10.96 -9.43
N ASN A 260 15.09 -11.42 -8.42
CA ASN A 260 15.55 -12.44 -7.47
C ASN A 260 14.97 -13.80 -7.83
#